data_12ed3a5f3551c5694f4bebee45533803
#
_entry.id   12ed3a5f3551c5694f4bebee45533803
#
_cell.length_a   1.000
_cell.length_b   1.000
_cell.length_c   1.000
_cell.angle_alpha   90.00
_cell.angle_beta   90.00
_cell.angle_gamma   90.00
#
_symmetry.space_group_name_H-M   'P 1'
#
loop_
_entity.id
_entity.type
_entity.pdbx_description
1 polymer ?
#
loop_
_entity_poly.entity_id
_entity_poly.type
_entity_poly.pdbx_seq_one_letter_code
_entity_poly.pdbx_strand_id
1 'polypeptide(L)'
;MVVTGASISSSRDAQTLVDALPQVLRATAGCHPHHAIDLDAAAFAELATLARAPTVVAVGECGLDYHRNFSSPAEQRSAFERQIALAIDLDKPLFLHSRDAHRDFMAMLRAHEGQLPPAVLHCFTGTADELDDCLAFGLSIGITGWICDERRGLHLRGLVGRIPPGRLMIETDGPYLLPRDLVPKPASRRNEPMYLPHVARTVATARGESTEELARHTTRTAREFFGLPWPPAPSAT
;
A
#
# COMPACT_ATOMS: atom_id res chain seq x y z
N MET A 1 -12.87 -1.09 -2.15
CA MET A 1 -11.55 -1.77 -2.22
C MET A 1 -10.68 -0.99 -3.19
N VAL A 2 -9.36 -0.92 -2.98
CA VAL A 2 -8.41 -0.31 -3.91
C VAL A 2 -7.62 -1.43 -4.59
N VAL A 3 -7.60 -1.43 -5.93
CA VAL A 3 -6.88 -2.40 -6.77
C VAL A 3 -5.55 -1.78 -7.16
N THR A 4 -4.46 -2.49 -6.90
CA THR A 4 -3.11 -1.94 -7.09
C THR A 4 -2.62 -2.14 -8.52
N GLY A 5 -2.19 -1.05 -9.18
CA GLY A 5 -1.41 -1.07 -10.42
C GLY A 5 0.08 -1.06 -10.09
N ALA A 6 0.81 -2.13 -10.47
CA ALA A 6 2.25 -2.29 -10.21
C ALA A 6 3.11 -2.27 -11.50
N SER A 7 2.46 -2.10 -12.66
CA SER A 7 3.07 -1.91 -13.98
C SER A 7 2.08 -1.16 -14.87
N ILE A 8 2.49 -0.76 -16.06
CA ILE A 8 1.57 -0.11 -17.00
C ILE A 8 0.41 -1.04 -17.36
N SER A 9 0.69 -2.31 -17.65
CA SER A 9 -0.38 -3.26 -18.00
C SER A 9 -1.31 -3.51 -16.81
N SER A 10 -0.79 -3.76 -15.60
CA SER A 10 -1.63 -4.00 -14.43
C SER A 10 -2.42 -2.75 -14.01
N SER A 11 -1.90 -1.55 -14.27
CA SER A 11 -2.64 -0.29 -14.04
C SER A 11 -3.83 -0.15 -15.01
N ARG A 12 -3.67 -0.55 -16.28
CA ARG A 12 -4.80 -0.64 -17.24
C ARG A 12 -5.83 -1.68 -16.81
N ASP A 13 -5.38 -2.86 -16.39
CA ASP A 13 -6.26 -3.93 -15.93
C ASP A 13 -7.04 -3.51 -14.68
N ALA A 14 -6.38 -2.83 -13.73
CA ALA A 14 -7.02 -2.26 -12.56
C ALA A 14 -8.08 -1.21 -12.95
N GLN A 15 -7.78 -0.31 -13.89
CA GLN A 15 -8.73 0.66 -14.42
C GLN A 15 -9.94 -0.04 -15.06
N THR A 16 -9.72 -1.07 -15.87
CA THR A 16 -10.80 -1.85 -16.49
C THR A 16 -11.72 -2.49 -15.45
N LEU A 17 -11.15 -3.04 -14.38
CA LEU A 17 -11.94 -3.59 -13.27
C LEU A 17 -12.76 -2.51 -12.55
N VAL A 18 -12.18 -1.34 -12.33
CA VAL A 18 -12.88 -0.22 -11.70
C VAL A 18 -14.02 0.29 -12.57
N ASP A 19 -13.81 0.38 -13.88
CA ASP A 19 -14.85 0.83 -14.83
C ASP A 19 -16.05 -0.14 -14.85
N ALA A 20 -15.79 -1.44 -14.63
CA ALA A 20 -16.84 -2.45 -14.49
C ALA A 20 -17.58 -2.39 -13.13
N LEU A 21 -16.92 -1.95 -12.06
CA LEU A 21 -17.43 -1.96 -10.69
C LEU A 21 -17.15 -0.64 -9.93
N PRO A 22 -17.51 0.53 -10.50
CA PRO A 22 -17.11 1.84 -9.96
C PRO A 22 -17.70 2.16 -8.58
N GLN A 23 -18.75 1.43 -8.17
CA GLN A 23 -19.40 1.64 -6.87
C GLN A 23 -18.57 1.11 -5.70
N VAL A 24 -17.72 0.08 -5.96
CA VAL A 24 -16.99 -0.64 -4.91
C VAL A 24 -15.48 -0.65 -5.08
N LEU A 25 -14.99 -0.30 -6.28
CA LEU A 25 -13.56 -0.32 -6.59
C LEU A 25 -13.01 1.09 -6.85
N ARG A 26 -11.74 1.26 -6.51
CA ARG A 26 -10.83 2.31 -6.97
C ARG A 26 -9.52 1.63 -7.34
N ALA A 27 -8.66 2.35 -8.06
CA ALA A 27 -7.36 1.84 -8.46
C ALA A 27 -6.22 2.73 -7.98
N THR A 28 -5.01 2.19 -7.97
CA THR A 28 -3.79 2.96 -8.06
C THR A 28 -3.19 2.80 -9.46
N ALA A 29 -2.30 3.69 -9.85
CA ALA A 29 -1.51 3.56 -11.07
C ALA A 29 -0.04 3.82 -10.76
N GLY A 30 0.81 2.82 -11.04
CA GLY A 30 2.21 2.88 -10.70
C GLY A 30 3.10 1.91 -11.48
N CYS A 31 4.38 2.05 -11.22
CA CYS A 31 5.43 1.18 -11.71
C CYS A 31 6.27 0.71 -10.52
N HIS A 32 6.03 -0.52 -10.09
CA HIS A 32 6.76 -1.19 -9.03
C HIS A 32 8.26 -1.28 -9.36
N PRO A 33 9.17 -1.23 -8.40
CA PRO A 33 10.63 -1.33 -8.63
C PRO A 33 11.05 -2.52 -9.49
N HIS A 34 10.31 -3.60 -9.51
CA HIS A 34 10.58 -4.75 -10.37
C HIS A 34 10.44 -4.45 -11.88
N HIS A 35 9.67 -3.44 -12.23
CA HIS A 35 9.37 -3.02 -13.61
C HIS A 35 10.02 -1.67 -13.96
N ALA A 36 10.90 -1.14 -13.11
CA ALA A 36 11.49 0.18 -13.29
C ALA A 36 12.27 0.31 -14.61
N ILE A 37 12.90 -0.78 -15.08
CA ILE A 37 13.61 -0.84 -16.37
C ILE A 37 12.66 -0.59 -17.56
N ASP A 38 11.38 -0.93 -17.43
CA ASP A 38 10.37 -0.79 -18.50
C ASP A 38 9.75 0.62 -18.53
N LEU A 39 10.06 1.49 -17.56
CA LEU A 39 9.47 2.83 -17.43
C LEU A 39 10.21 3.85 -18.30
N ASP A 40 10.22 3.65 -19.60
CA ASP A 40 10.74 4.63 -20.56
C ASP A 40 9.85 5.90 -20.63
N ALA A 41 10.13 6.80 -21.58
CA ALA A 41 9.38 8.05 -21.71
C ALA A 41 7.92 7.80 -22.17
N ALA A 42 7.69 6.83 -23.04
CA ALA A 42 6.35 6.51 -23.54
C ALA A 42 5.51 5.82 -22.47
N ALA A 43 6.07 4.84 -21.77
CA ALA A 43 5.43 4.16 -20.64
C ALA A 43 5.08 5.13 -19.51
N PHE A 44 5.97 6.08 -19.22
CA PHE A 44 5.68 7.11 -18.21
C PHE A 44 4.56 8.07 -18.63
N ALA A 45 4.52 8.49 -19.89
CA ALA A 45 3.43 9.33 -20.40
C ALA A 45 2.08 8.62 -20.30
N GLU A 46 2.06 7.32 -20.54
CA GLU A 46 0.87 6.50 -20.36
C GLU A 46 0.50 6.36 -18.88
N LEU A 47 1.47 6.09 -17.99
CA LEU A 47 1.25 6.05 -16.55
C LEU A 47 0.63 7.36 -16.06
N ALA A 48 1.18 8.50 -16.50
CA ALA A 48 0.65 9.82 -16.13
C ALA A 48 -0.79 10.03 -16.63
N THR A 49 -1.15 9.45 -17.77
CA THR A 49 -2.52 9.48 -18.28
C THR A 49 -3.46 8.65 -17.41
N LEU A 50 -3.08 7.41 -17.07
CA LEU A 50 -3.84 6.53 -16.17
C LEU A 50 -4.01 7.16 -14.79
N ALA A 51 -2.94 7.72 -14.23
CA ALA A 51 -2.94 8.34 -12.91
C ALA A 51 -3.90 9.55 -12.81
N ARG A 52 -4.20 10.24 -13.92
CA ARG A 52 -5.16 11.36 -13.95
C ARG A 52 -6.61 10.94 -13.86
N ALA A 53 -6.93 9.67 -14.13
CA ALA A 53 -8.32 9.20 -14.06
C ALA A 53 -8.92 9.45 -12.66
N PRO A 54 -10.20 9.88 -12.56
CA PRO A 54 -10.85 10.16 -11.27
C PRO A 54 -10.99 8.91 -10.38
N THR A 55 -10.97 7.75 -10.97
CA THR A 55 -11.07 6.45 -10.29
C THR A 55 -9.75 5.95 -9.76
N VAL A 56 -8.63 6.55 -10.18
CA VAL A 56 -7.28 6.31 -9.65
C VAL A 56 -7.05 7.25 -8.46
N VAL A 57 -6.92 6.69 -7.28
CA VAL A 57 -6.89 7.41 -6.00
C VAL A 57 -5.49 7.57 -5.40
N ALA A 58 -4.47 6.98 -6.01
CA ALA A 58 -3.08 7.15 -5.60
C ALA A 58 -2.12 6.85 -6.77
N VAL A 59 -0.92 7.45 -6.74
CA VAL A 59 0.21 7.07 -7.58
C VAL A 59 0.99 5.95 -6.87
N GLY A 60 1.19 4.85 -7.55
CA GLY A 60 1.83 3.64 -7.03
C GLY A 60 1.07 2.37 -7.48
N GLU A 61 1.61 1.22 -7.26
CA GLU A 61 2.72 0.92 -6.35
C GLU A 61 4.06 1.38 -6.95
N CYS A 62 4.84 2.11 -6.18
CA CYS A 62 6.17 2.58 -6.58
C CYS A 62 7.12 2.61 -5.36
N GLY A 63 8.42 2.70 -5.60
CA GLY A 63 9.39 2.71 -4.51
C GLY A 63 10.67 1.97 -4.86
N LEU A 64 11.25 1.27 -3.87
CA LEU A 64 12.54 0.57 -4.01
C LEU A 64 12.49 -0.86 -3.46
N ASP A 65 13.09 -1.81 -4.20
CA ASP A 65 13.29 -3.20 -3.77
C ASP A 65 14.73 -3.62 -4.10
N TYR A 66 15.63 -3.56 -3.12
CA TYR A 66 17.01 -4.01 -3.27
C TYR A 66 17.21 -5.48 -2.91
N HIS A 67 16.13 -6.17 -2.54
CA HIS A 67 16.14 -7.60 -2.30
C HIS A 67 16.15 -8.41 -3.60
N ARG A 68 15.27 -8.03 -4.55
CA ARG A 68 15.08 -8.76 -5.81
C ARG A 68 15.96 -8.24 -6.94
N ASN A 69 16.15 -6.92 -7.04
CA ASN A 69 16.97 -6.26 -8.06
C ASN A 69 16.65 -6.72 -9.51
N PHE A 70 15.36 -6.90 -9.85
CA PHE A 70 14.95 -7.17 -11.24
C PHE A 70 15.24 -6.00 -12.17
N SER A 71 15.19 -4.78 -11.65
CA SER A 71 15.77 -3.57 -12.24
C SER A 71 16.94 -3.12 -11.37
N SER A 72 17.94 -2.46 -11.94
CA SER A 72 19.06 -1.95 -11.17
C SER A 72 18.64 -0.88 -10.15
N PRO A 73 19.38 -0.67 -9.05
CA PRO A 73 19.08 0.42 -8.11
C PRO A 73 19.00 1.81 -8.75
N ALA A 74 19.75 2.06 -9.82
CA ALA A 74 19.71 3.34 -10.53
C ALA A 74 18.39 3.51 -11.30
N GLU A 75 17.93 2.47 -11.99
CA GLU A 75 16.64 2.46 -12.69
C GLU A 75 15.49 2.61 -11.71
N GLN A 76 15.52 1.88 -10.59
CA GLN A 76 14.51 1.97 -9.54
C GLN A 76 14.41 3.39 -8.98
N ARG A 77 15.54 4.02 -8.62
CA ARG A 77 15.56 5.41 -8.12
C ARG A 77 15.02 6.39 -9.17
N SER A 78 15.42 6.24 -10.44
CA SER A 78 14.93 7.10 -11.51
C SER A 78 13.41 6.97 -11.70
N ALA A 79 12.89 5.73 -11.70
CA ALA A 79 11.46 5.46 -11.82
C ALA A 79 10.67 5.99 -10.60
N PHE A 80 11.23 5.85 -9.40
CA PHE A 80 10.60 6.32 -8.17
C PHE A 80 10.55 7.84 -8.12
N GLU A 81 11.63 8.53 -8.45
CA GLU A 81 11.70 10.00 -8.53
C GLU A 81 10.63 10.58 -9.46
N ARG A 82 10.48 10.00 -10.65
CA ARG A 82 9.48 10.43 -11.62
C ARG A 82 8.05 10.24 -11.11
N GLN A 83 7.79 9.19 -10.32
CA GLN A 83 6.48 8.92 -9.74
C GLN A 83 6.20 9.81 -8.53
N ILE A 84 7.20 10.16 -7.72
CA ILE A 84 7.08 11.19 -6.68
C ILE A 84 6.66 12.51 -7.32
N ALA A 85 7.38 12.96 -8.36
CA ALA A 85 7.06 14.20 -9.07
C ALA A 85 5.62 14.16 -9.66
N LEU A 86 5.21 13.03 -10.22
CA LEU A 86 3.85 12.85 -10.74
C LEU A 86 2.79 12.94 -9.63
N ALA A 87 3.03 12.36 -8.47
CA ALA A 87 2.12 12.42 -7.33
C ALA A 87 1.95 13.87 -6.81
N ILE A 88 3.06 14.63 -6.76
CA ILE A 88 3.06 16.04 -6.40
C ILE A 88 2.25 16.85 -7.44
N ASP A 89 2.52 16.66 -8.73
CA ASP A 89 1.81 17.36 -9.84
C ASP A 89 0.29 17.11 -9.82
N LEU A 90 -0.13 15.90 -9.44
CA LEU A 90 -1.53 15.50 -9.41
C LEU A 90 -2.22 15.72 -8.06
N ASP A 91 -1.48 16.10 -7.02
CA ASP A 91 -1.94 16.13 -5.62
C ASP A 91 -2.65 14.82 -5.22
N LYS A 92 -2.05 13.69 -5.61
CA LYS A 92 -2.57 12.35 -5.30
C LYS A 92 -1.65 11.62 -4.33
N PRO A 93 -2.23 10.89 -3.34
CA PRO A 93 -1.43 10.09 -2.41
C PRO A 93 -0.42 9.17 -3.09
N LEU A 94 0.68 8.89 -2.39
CA LEU A 94 1.67 7.89 -2.79
C LEU A 94 1.39 6.54 -2.13
N PHE A 95 1.32 5.47 -2.93
CA PHE A 95 1.23 4.08 -2.48
C PHE A 95 2.60 3.42 -2.67
N LEU A 96 3.33 3.23 -1.57
CA LEU A 96 4.78 3.04 -1.56
C LEU A 96 5.20 1.63 -1.19
N HIS A 97 6.24 1.14 -1.84
CA HIS A 97 6.96 -0.11 -1.57
C HIS A 97 8.39 0.17 -1.12
N SER A 98 8.84 -0.50 -0.06
CA SER A 98 10.26 -0.49 0.34
C SER A 98 10.68 -1.85 0.86
N ARG A 99 11.75 -2.42 0.27
CA ARG A 99 12.33 -3.67 0.74
C ARG A 99 13.85 -3.65 0.64
N ASP A 100 14.52 -3.83 1.78
CA ASP A 100 15.99 -3.79 1.90
C ASP A 100 16.62 -2.49 1.32
N ALA A 101 15.84 -1.39 1.29
CA ALA A 101 16.19 -0.11 0.65
C ALA A 101 15.90 1.12 1.52
N HIS A 102 15.61 0.95 2.81
CA HIS A 102 15.07 1.99 3.69
C HIS A 102 15.84 3.31 3.65
N ARG A 103 17.17 3.26 3.69
CA ARG A 103 18.02 4.46 3.67
C ARG A 103 17.80 5.32 2.43
N ASP A 104 17.88 4.71 1.25
CA ASP A 104 17.72 5.43 -0.02
C ASP A 104 16.26 5.86 -0.20
N PHE A 105 15.31 5.00 0.18
CA PHE A 105 13.89 5.27 0.15
C PHE A 105 13.52 6.52 0.96
N MET A 106 13.95 6.59 2.21
CA MET A 106 13.70 7.75 3.07
C MET A 106 14.47 9.00 2.61
N ALA A 107 15.68 8.85 2.08
CA ALA A 107 16.43 9.98 1.54
C ALA A 107 15.72 10.63 0.34
N MET A 108 15.12 9.81 -0.54
CA MET A 108 14.35 10.32 -1.68
C MET A 108 13.08 11.03 -1.23
N LEU A 109 12.32 10.48 -0.28
CA LEU A 109 11.14 11.17 0.26
C LEU A 109 11.50 12.50 0.95
N ARG A 110 12.57 12.51 1.75
CA ARG A 110 13.02 13.73 2.43
C ARG A 110 13.47 14.83 1.46
N ALA A 111 13.98 14.48 0.28
CA ALA A 111 14.32 15.46 -0.75
C ALA A 111 13.11 16.29 -1.23
N HIS A 112 11.90 15.78 -1.03
CA HIS A 112 10.64 16.44 -1.38
C HIS A 112 9.80 16.83 -0.14
N GLU A 113 10.42 16.88 1.05
CA GLU A 113 9.72 17.22 2.29
C GLU A 113 9.00 18.58 2.16
N GLY A 114 7.74 18.62 2.64
CA GLY A 114 6.90 19.81 2.53
C GLY A 114 6.15 19.96 1.19
N GLN A 115 6.45 19.13 0.18
CA GLN A 115 5.75 19.12 -1.11
C GLN A 115 4.93 17.82 -1.32
N LEU A 116 5.27 16.76 -0.55
CA LEU A 116 4.66 15.45 -0.73
C LEU A 116 3.17 15.46 -0.35
N PRO A 117 2.31 14.87 -1.17
CA PRO A 117 0.97 14.49 -0.75
C PRO A 117 1.04 13.38 0.32
N PRO A 118 -0.08 13.01 0.95
CA PRO A 118 -0.10 11.87 1.87
C PRO A 118 0.53 10.63 1.27
N ALA A 119 1.28 9.86 2.07
CA ALA A 119 1.98 8.68 1.59
C ALA A 119 1.80 7.50 2.56
N VAL A 120 1.61 6.30 2.02
CA VAL A 120 1.54 5.06 2.79
C VAL A 120 2.65 4.11 2.34
N LEU A 121 3.44 3.62 3.30
CA LEU A 121 4.30 2.48 3.08
C LEU A 121 3.45 1.22 3.28
N HIS A 122 3.08 0.60 2.16
CA HIS A 122 2.29 -0.62 2.17
C HIS A 122 3.14 -1.82 2.57
N CYS A 123 2.49 -2.88 3.04
CA CYS A 123 3.11 -4.15 3.38
C CYS A 123 4.40 -4.00 4.22
N PHE A 124 4.36 -3.20 5.28
CA PHE A 124 5.52 -2.95 6.12
C PHE A 124 6.02 -4.27 6.75
N THR A 125 7.32 -4.53 6.57
CA THR A 125 8.00 -5.72 7.11
C THR A 125 9.35 -5.39 7.77
N GLY A 126 9.62 -4.10 7.97
CA GLY A 126 10.88 -3.56 8.47
C GLY A 126 11.08 -3.71 9.98
N THR A 127 12.15 -3.11 10.46
CA THR A 127 12.56 -3.08 11.87
C THR A 127 11.82 -2.01 12.67
N ALA A 128 12.06 -1.99 13.99
CA ALA A 128 11.50 -0.96 14.87
C ALA A 128 12.00 0.44 14.51
N ASP A 129 13.29 0.58 14.23
CA ASP A 129 13.90 1.86 13.88
C ASP A 129 13.38 2.38 12.54
N GLU A 130 13.18 1.49 11.56
CA GLU A 130 12.59 1.83 10.27
C GLU A 130 11.13 2.27 10.40
N LEU A 131 10.36 1.61 11.29
CA LEU A 131 8.99 2.03 11.59
C LEU A 131 8.96 3.43 12.21
N ASP A 132 9.81 3.68 13.21
CA ASP A 132 9.87 4.98 13.87
C ASP A 132 10.27 6.09 12.91
N ASP A 133 11.21 5.83 12.02
CA ASP A 133 11.64 6.77 10.99
C ASP A 133 10.50 7.10 10.01
N CYS A 134 9.76 6.08 9.56
CA CYS A 134 8.57 6.27 8.71
C CYS A 134 7.49 7.09 9.42
N LEU A 135 7.20 6.78 10.68
CA LEU A 135 6.18 7.49 11.48
C LEU A 135 6.58 8.93 11.78
N ALA A 136 7.86 9.18 12.11
CA ALA A 136 8.40 10.52 12.34
C ALA A 136 8.32 11.39 11.08
N PHE A 137 8.56 10.81 9.92
CA PHE A 137 8.40 11.49 8.63
C PHE A 137 6.94 11.76 8.25
N GLY A 138 6.01 11.05 8.86
CA GLY A 138 4.58 11.26 8.60
C GLY A 138 3.92 10.23 7.68
N LEU A 139 4.57 9.11 7.37
CA LEU A 139 3.96 8.05 6.58
C LEU A 139 2.82 7.34 7.32
N SER A 140 1.81 6.93 6.59
CA SER A 140 0.89 5.87 7.00
C SER A 140 1.53 4.51 6.75
N ILE A 141 1.08 3.48 7.47
CA ILE A 141 1.65 2.14 7.43
C ILE A 141 0.57 1.13 7.11
N GLY A 142 0.81 0.30 6.09
CA GLY A 142 -0.04 -0.82 5.72
C GLY A 142 0.48 -2.14 6.29
N ILE A 143 -0.40 -2.93 6.88
CA ILE A 143 -0.08 -4.25 7.46
C ILE A 143 -0.87 -5.32 6.73
N THR A 144 -0.14 -6.32 6.22
CA THR A 144 -0.65 -7.46 5.44
C THR A 144 -0.72 -8.74 6.26
N GLY A 145 -1.10 -9.84 5.61
CA GLY A 145 -1.01 -11.19 6.16
C GLY A 145 0.40 -11.64 6.56
N TRP A 146 1.44 -10.83 6.29
CA TRP A 146 2.79 -11.11 6.78
C TRP A 146 2.84 -11.19 8.32
N ILE A 147 2.06 -10.41 9.05
CA ILE A 147 1.94 -10.48 10.52
C ILE A 147 1.47 -11.85 11.02
N CYS A 148 0.81 -12.62 10.15
CA CYS A 148 0.32 -13.97 10.41
C CYS A 148 1.36 -15.07 10.06
N ASP A 149 2.56 -14.70 9.56
CA ASP A 149 3.65 -15.68 9.29
C ASP A 149 4.46 -15.91 10.58
N GLU A 150 4.31 -17.05 11.19
CA GLU A 150 4.97 -17.44 12.44
C GLU A 150 6.49 -17.52 12.34
N ARG A 151 7.05 -17.55 11.13
CA ARG A 151 8.49 -17.64 10.90
C ARG A 151 9.16 -16.29 10.69
N ARG A 152 8.44 -15.33 10.09
CA ARG A 152 9.03 -14.07 9.62
C ARG A 152 8.28 -12.83 10.09
N GLY A 153 7.02 -12.96 10.50
CA GLY A 153 6.14 -11.84 10.85
C GLY A 153 5.98 -11.59 12.34
N LEU A 154 6.54 -12.44 13.21
CA LEU A 154 6.32 -12.32 14.67
C LEU A 154 6.80 -10.99 15.24
N HIS A 155 7.88 -10.41 14.70
CA HIS A 155 8.37 -9.09 15.16
C HIS A 155 7.33 -7.99 14.94
N LEU A 156 6.52 -8.07 13.87
CA LEU A 156 5.48 -7.07 13.60
C LEU A 156 4.41 -7.02 14.70
N ARG A 157 4.14 -8.15 15.36
CA ARG A 157 3.19 -8.19 16.49
C ARG A 157 3.65 -7.32 17.65
N GLY A 158 4.95 -7.18 17.85
CA GLY A 158 5.53 -6.26 18.84
C GLY A 158 5.59 -4.79 18.38
N LEU A 159 5.48 -4.54 17.07
CA LEU A 159 5.62 -3.21 16.49
C LEU A 159 4.28 -2.53 16.19
N VAL A 160 3.27 -3.31 15.79
CA VAL A 160 2.00 -2.76 15.29
C VAL A 160 1.27 -1.90 16.32
N GLY A 161 1.50 -2.12 17.62
CA GLY A 161 0.99 -1.26 18.71
C GLY A 161 1.57 0.16 18.72
N ARG A 162 2.72 0.38 18.08
CA ARG A 162 3.38 1.70 17.98
C ARG A 162 2.76 2.59 16.90
N ILE A 163 2.02 2.01 15.95
CA ILE A 163 1.42 2.75 14.84
C ILE A 163 0.15 3.47 15.35
N PRO A 164 0.08 4.81 15.26
CA PRO A 164 -1.12 5.53 15.68
C PRO A 164 -2.37 5.10 14.89
N PRO A 165 -3.57 5.08 15.49
CA PRO A 165 -4.80 4.68 14.80
C PRO A 165 -5.04 5.40 13.47
N GLY A 166 -4.75 6.71 13.39
CA GLY A 166 -4.92 7.51 12.17
C GLY A 166 -3.81 7.32 11.12
N ARG A 167 -2.88 6.38 11.34
CA ARG A 167 -1.76 6.06 10.44
C ARG A 167 -1.71 4.59 10.05
N LEU A 168 -2.59 3.76 10.62
CA LEU A 168 -2.63 2.32 10.38
C LEU A 168 -3.69 1.98 9.33
N MET A 169 -3.30 1.20 8.33
CA MET A 169 -4.17 0.51 7.40
C MET A 169 -3.91 -0.99 7.43
N ILE A 170 -4.91 -1.80 7.08
CA ILE A 170 -4.78 -3.24 6.90
C ILE A 170 -5.11 -3.60 5.46
N GLU A 171 -4.42 -4.58 4.93
CA GLU A 171 -4.51 -4.95 3.52
C GLU A 171 -4.26 -6.45 3.32
N THR A 172 -4.63 -6.96 2.15
CA THR A 172 -4.39 -8.37 1.81
C THR A 172 -3.08 -8.57 1.07
N ASP A 173 -2.73 -7.65 0.16
CA ASP A 173 -1.69 -7.84 -0.84
C ASP A 173 -1.97 -9.05 -1.77
N GLY A 174 -3.26 -9.30 -2.02
CA GLY A 174 -3.67 -10.42 -2.88
C GLY A 174 -3.17 -10.28 -4.32
N PRO A 175 -2.75 -11.39 -4.93
CA PRO A 175 -2.91 -12.81 -4.56
C PRO A 175 -1.81 -13.35 -3.64
N TYR A 176 -0.93 -12.51 -3.12
CA TYR A 176 0.21 -12.85 -2.27
C TYR A 176 -0.18 -12.85 -0.79
N LEU A 177 0.74 -13.27 0.07
CA LEU A 177 0.68 -13.13 1.53
C LEU A 177 -0.57 -13.71 2.20
N LEU A 178 -1.11 -14.82 1.66
CA LEU A 178 -2.16 -15.59 2.36
C LEU A 178 -1.73 -15.84 3.81
N PRO A 179 -2.53 -15.43 4.82
CA PRO A 179 -2.22 -15.68 6.22
C PRO A 179 -1.90 -17.17 6.47
N ARG A 180 -0.74 -17.43 7.08
CA ARG A 180 -0.22 -18.80 7.21
C ARG A 180 -0.87 -19.61 8.33
N ASP A 181 -1.42 -18.90 9.31
CA ASP A 181 -2.06 -19.46 10.51
C ASP A 181 -3.57 -19.69 10.36
N LEU A 182 -4.11 -19.61 9.13
CA LEU A 182 -5.51 -19.93 8.84
C LEU A 182 -5.85 -21.39 9.19
N VAL A 183 -6.97 -21.58 9.90
CA VAL A 183 -7.52 -22.90 10.24
C VAL A 183 -9.03 -22.89 9.89
N PRO A 184 -9.51 -23.82 9.04
CA PRO A 184 -8.75 -24.79 8.24
C PRO A 184 -7.87 -24.12 7.19
N LYS A 185 -6.79 -24.77 6.77
CA LYS A 185 -5.93 -24.26 5.70
C LYS A 185 -6.71 -24.24 4.38
N PRO A 186 -6.69 -23.12 3.65
CA PRO A 186 -7.28 -23.05 2.32
C PRO A 186 -6.64 -24.06 1.35
N ALA A 187 -7.41 -24.57 0.39
CA ALA A 187 -6.92 -25.49 -0.62
C ALA A 187 -5.91 -24.86 -1.58
N SER A 188 -5.96 -23.54 -1.75
CA SER A 188 -5.05 -22.76 -2.59
C SER A 188 -4.16 -21.86 -1.73
N ARG A 189 -2.97 -21.50 -2.25
CA ARG A 189 -2.11 -20.47 -1.65
C ARG A 189 -2.48 -19.05 -2.07
N ARG A 190 -3.48 -18.88 -2.91
CA ARG A 190 -3.94 -17.60 -3.40
C ARG A 190 -4.62 -16.84 -2.27
N ASN A 191 -4.12 -15.65 -1.96
CA ASN A 191 -4.78 -14.73 -1.04
C ASN A 191 -5.92 -13.99 -1.76
N GLU A 192 -6.97 -13.71 -1.00
CA GLU A 192 -8.18 -13.05 -1.49
C GLU A 192 -8.70 -12.06 -0.44
N PRO A 193 -9.50 -11.05 -0.84
CA PRO A 193 -10.05 -10.06 0.10
C PRO A 193 -10.84 -10.64 1.26
N MET A 194 -11.43 -11.84 1.07
CA MET A 194 -12.18 -12.55 2.13
C MET A 194 -11.33 -12.90 3.35
N TYR A 195 -10.00 -12.92 3.23
CA TYR A 195 -9.10 -13.21 4.35
C TYR A 195 -8.67 -11.96 5.14
N LEU A 196 -9.04 -10.76 4.71
CA LEU A 196 -8.75 -9.52 5.45
C LEU A 196 -9.24 -9.54 6.91
N PRO A 197 -10.44 -10.10 7.24
CA PRO A 197 -10.88 -10.21 8.63
C PRO A 197 -9.95 -11.03 9.53
N HIS A 198 -9.17 -11.97 8.97
CA HIS A 198 -8.18 -12.72 9.73
C HIS A 198 -6.97 -11.85 10.09
N VAL A 199 -6.48 -11.07 9.13
CA VAL A 199 -5.44 -10.06 9.36
C VAL A 199 -5.90 -9.06 10.42
N ALA A 200 -7.14 -8.56 10.32
CA ALA A 200 -7.73 -7.64 11.29
C ALA A 200 -7.71 -8.22 12.72
N ARG A 201 -8.13 -9.46 12.92
CA ARG A 201 -8.11 -10.12 14.24
C ARG A 201 -6.70 -10.23 14.81
N THR A 202 -5.73 -10.61 13.95
CA THR A 202 -4.33 -10.73 14.38
C THR A 202 -3.76 -9.38 14.80
N VAL A 203 -4.01 -8.33 14.03
CA VAL A 203 -3.56 -6.96 14.33
C VAL A 203 -4.25 -6.45 15.61
N ALA A 204 -5.57 -6.60 15.76
CA ALA A 204 -6.32 -6.19 16.94
C ALA A 204 -5.78 -6.86 18.21
N THR A 205 -5.55 -8.19 18.16
CA THR A 205 -4.95 -8.94 19.27
C THR A 205 -3.57 -8.40 19.65
N ALA A 206 -2.72 -8.15 18.65
CA ALA A 206 -1.37 -7.64 18.87
C ALA A 206 -1.36 -6.22 19.44
N ARG A 207 -2.38 -5.42 19.18
CA ARG A 207 -2.56 -4.05 19.68
C ARG A 207 -3.30 -3.98 21.01
N GLY A 208 -3.91 -5.08 21.46
CA GLY A 208 -4.73 -5.11 22.68
C GLY A 208 -6.05 -4.35 22.55
N GLU A 209 -6.63 -4.28 21.35
CA GLU A 209 -7.92 -3.63 21.09
C GLU A 209 -8.93 -4.63 20.49
N SER A 210 -10.22 -4.28 20.46
CA SER A 210 -11.23 -5.11 19.80
C SER A 210 -11.10 -5.05 18.28
N THR A 211 -11.56 -6.10 17.59
CA THR A 211 -11.58 -6.12 16.12
C THR A 211 -12.44 -5.01 15.54
N GLU A 212 -13.53 -4.65 16.23
CA GLU A 212 -14.46 -3.57 15.88
C GLU A 212 -13.79 -2.20 15.97
N GLU A 213 -13.01 -1.95 17.01
CA GLU A 213 -12.23 -0.72 17.17
C GLU A 213 -11.17 -0.60 16.07
N LEU A 214 -10.42 -1.67 15.85
CA LEU A 214 -9.44 -1.73 14.75
C LEU A 214 -10.12 -1.43 13.41
N ALA A 215 -11.19 -2.16 13.07
CA ALA A 215 -11.90 -1.99 11.80
C ALA A 215 -12.40 -0.55 11.61
N ARG A 216 -12.93 0.08 12.67
CA ARG A 216 -13.43 1.44 12.64
C ARG A 216 -12.33 2.45 12.31
N HIS A 217 -11.18 2.40 13.03
CA HIS A 217 -10.13 3.41 12.79
C HIS A 217 -9.34 3.12 11.52
N THR A 218 -9.06 1.86 11.16
CA THR A 218 -8.36 1.54 9.90
C THR A 218 -9.20 1.85 8.67
N THR A 219 -10.52 1.63 8.74
CA THR A 219 -11.45 2.06 7.68
C THR A 219 -11.46 3.58 7.54
N ARG A 220 -11.49 4.32 8.67
CA ARG A 220 -11.40 5.78 8.64
C ARG A 220 -10.10 6.23 7.98
N THR A 221 -8.97 5.72 8.45
CA THR A 221 -7.65 6.05 7.92
C THR A 221 -7.58 5.83 6.40
N ALA A 222 -8.02 4.66 5.93
CA ALA A 222 -8.00 4.36 4.50
C ALA A 222 -8.93 5.28 3.69
N ARG A 223 -10.12 5.61 4.21
CA ARG A 223 -11.05 6.52 3.51
C ARG A 223 -10.52 7.94 3.43
N GLU A 224 -9.99 8.46 4.52
CA GLU A 224 -9.38 9.79 4.56
C GLU A 224 -8.15 9.85 3.64
N PHE A 225 -7.29 8.84 3.70
CA PHE A 225 -6.08 8.75 2.89
C PHE A 225 -6.38 8.74 1.38
N PHE A 226 -7.32 7.93 0.94
CA PHE A 226 -7.67 7.77 -0.47
C PHE A 226 -8.79 8.70 -0.94
N GLY A 227 -9.28 9.64 -0.11
CA GLY A 227 -10.38 10.53 -0.46
C GLY A 227 -11.69 9.80 -0.80
N LEU A 228 -11.97 8.64 -0.14
CA LEU A 228 -13.13 7.83 -0.45
C LEU A 228 -14.39 8.35 0.26
N PRO A 229 -15.53 8.43 -0.42
CA PRO A 229 -16.78 8.86 0.20
C PRO A 229 -17.21 7.89 1.31
N TRP A 230 -17.81 8.41 2.38
CA TRP A 230 -18.45 7.59 3.39
C TRP A 230 -19.68 6.86 2.80
N PRO A 231 -19.92 5.60 3.21
CA PRO A 231 -21.18 4.96 2.83
C PRO A 231 -22.35 5.78 3.37
N PRO A 232 -23.49 5.81 2.66
CA PRO A 232 -24.68 6.42 3.21
C PRO A 232 -25.00 5.78 4.57
N ALA A 233 -25.49 6.58 5.51
CA ALA A 233 -25.97 6.05 6.78
C ALA A 233 -26.98 4.93 6.49
N PRO A 234 -26.96 3.82 7.26
CA PRO A 234 -27.98 2.80 7.11
C PRO A 234 -29.35 3.46 7.23
N SER A 235 -30.20 3.24 6.22
CA SER A 235 -31.60 3.70 6.29
C SER A 235 -32.21 3.12 7.56
N ALA A 236 -32.72 4.00 8.42
CA ALA A 236 -33.50 3.56 9.57
C ALA A 236 -34.70 2.75 9.04
N THR A 237 -34.61 1.41 9.16
CA THR A 237 -35.73 0.48 8.92
C THR A 237 -36.53 0.36 10.18
#